data_a9e373e3969d00510d812c187eeec4e8
#
_entry.id   a9e373e3969d00510d812c187eeec4e8
#
_cell.length_a   1.000
_cell.length_b   1.000
_cell.length_c   1.000
_cell.angle_alpha   90.00
_cell.angle_beta   90.00
_cell.angle_gamma   90.00
#
_symmetry.space_group_name_H-M   'P 1'
#
loop_
_entity.id
_entity.type
_entity.pdbx_description
1 polymer ?
#
loop_
_entity_poly.entity_id
_entity_poly.type
_entity_poly.pdbx_seq_one_letter_code
_entity_poly.pdbx_strand_id
1 'polypeptide(L)'
;EEECEAAGFKGEDLLAEAKHGYEFLREHCIDKEYGGIFWSLNYDGTPLDTTKHTYNQAFCIYALSSYYDAAGDKEALELAFSLFDIIEKRCTDEIGYLEAFTRDFKPESNEKLSENGVLADKTMNTLLHVFEAYTELYRVTKNEKVGKRLMWIMDTFADKVYNPVKQRQEVFFDADYNTILDLHSYGHDIETAWLMDRGVEVLGEKKYEEKMTPITKDLTAE
;
A
#
# COMPACT_ATOMS: atom_id res chain seq x y z
N GLU A 1 8.44 19.57 -10.00
CA GLU A 1 8.61 20.44 -11.19
C GLU A 1 9.96 21.16 -11.19
N GLU A 2 10.28 21.99 -10.20
CA GLU A 2 11.55 22.76 -10.15
C GLU A 2 12.82 21.88 -10.29
N GLU A 3 12.86 20.71 -9.64
CA GLU A 3 14.00 19.79 -9.74
C GLU A 3 14.08 19.13 -11.12
N CYS A 4 12.95 18.83 -11.76
CA CYS A 4 12.91 18.26 -13.09
C CYS A 4 13.30 19.29 -14.16
N GLU A 5 12.87 20.54 -14.01
CA GLU A 5 13.27 21.64 -14.90
C GLU A 5 14.78 21.94 -14.78
N ALA A 6 15.35 21.90 -13.58
CA ALA A 6 16.79 22.01 -13.35
C ALA A 6 17.60 20.88 -14.01
N ALA A 7 17.00 19.67 -14.16
CA ALA A 7 17.58 18.53 -14.85
C ALA A 7 17.32 18.54 -16.38
N GLY A 8 16.61 19.56 -16.90
CA GLY A 8 16.34 19.72 -18.34
C GLY A 8 15.09 18.98 -18.83
N PHE A 9 14.24 18.45 -17.94
CA PHE A 9 12.95 17.87 -18.30
C PHE A 9 11.86 18.94 -18.27
N LYS A 10 10.97 18.89 -19.25
CA LYS A 10 9.78 19.78 -19.28
C LYS A 10 8.64 19.10 -18.56
N GLY A 11 7.92 19.84 -17.70
CA GLY A 11 6.77 19.30 -16.96
C GLY A 11 5.65 18.73 -17.86
N GLU A 12 5.44 19.32 -19.04
CA GLU A 12 4.48 18.81 -20.04
C GLU A 12 4.86 17.40 -20.56
N ASP A 13 6.14 17.14 -20.79
CA ASP A 13 6.62 15.82 -21.25
C ASP A 13 6.42 14.78 -20.15
N LEU A 14 6.72 15.12 -18.89
CA LEU A 14 6.55 14.22 -17.74
C LEU A 14 5.07 13.89 -17.49
N LEU A 15 4.18 14.88 -17.64
CA LEU A 15 2.74 14.63 -17.49
C LEU A 15 2.20 13.74 -18.63
N ALA A 16 2.73 13.87 -19.84
CA ALA A 16 2.35 13.01 -20.96
C ALA A 16 2.76 11.54 -20.71
N GLU A 17 3.97 11.30 -20.14
CA GLU A 17 4.42 9.97 -19.76
C GLU A 17 3.58 9.39 -18.61
N ALA A 18 3.28 10.20 -17.59
CA ALA A 18 2.39 9.81 -16.50
C ALA A 18 0.99 9.44 -17.00
N LYS A 19 0.46 10.21 -17.96
CA LYS A 19 -0.82 9.95 -18.61
C LYS A 19 -0.79 8.62 -19.39
N HIS A 20 0.27 8.34 -20.12
CA HIS A 20 0.44 7.08 -20.84
C HIS A 20 0.39 5.88 -19.88
N GLY A 21 1.11 5.96 -18.74
CA GLY A 21 1.05 4.94 -17.70
C GLY A 21 -0.35 4.77 -17.10
N TYR A 22 -1.03 5.86 -16.80
CA TYR A 22 -2.41 5.85 -16.31
C TYR A 22 -3.39 5.21 -17.32
N GLU A 23 -3.31 5.56 -18.59
CA GLU A 23 -4.17 5.01 -19.65
C GLU A 23 -3.95 3.49 -19.78
N PHE A 24 -2.71 3.04 -19.77
CA PHE A 24 -2.38 1.60 -19.77
C PHE A 24 -2.95 0.89 -18.54
N LEU A 25 -2.78 1.46 -17.36
CA LEU A 25 -3.32 0.91 -16.11
C LEU A 25 -4.84 0.78 -16.19
N ARG A 26 -5.54 1.84 -16.58
CA ARG A 26 -7.01 1.89 -16.71
C ARG A 26 -7.53 0.89 -17.73
N GLU A 27 -6.86 0.75 -18.87
CA GLU A 27 -7.35 -0.05 -20.00
C GLU A 27 -7.03 -1.53 -19.86
N HIS A 28 -5.87 -1.87 -19.32
CA HIS A 28 -5.32 -3.23 -19.32
C HIS A 28 -5.22 -3.87 -17.93
N CYS A 29 -4.86 -3.11 -16.88
CA CYS A 29 -4.64 -3.70 -15.57
C CYS A 29 -5.93 -3.96 -14.80
N ILE A 30 -6.99 -3.18 -15.05
CA ILE A 30 -8.26 -3.30 -14.33
C ILE A 30 -9.07 -4.48 -14.83
N ASP A 31 -9.50 -5.35 -13.91
CA ASP A 31 -10.47 -6.40 -14.18
C ASP A 31 -11.88 -5.80 -14.25
N LYS A 32 -12.40 -5.69 -15.47
CA LYS A 32 -13.72 -5.07 -15.72
C LYS A 32 -14.90 -5.97 -15.30
N GLU A 33 -14.65 -7.25 -14.99
CA GLU A 33 -15.68 -8.21 -14.58
C GLU A 33 -15.82 -8.28 -13.06
N TYR A 34 -14.69 -8.42 -12.33
CA TYR A 34 -14.70 -8.61 -10.87
C TYR A 34 -14.17 -7.38 -10.11
N GLY A 35 -13.62 -6.41 -10.81
CA GLY A 35 -12.93 -5.26 -10.23
C GLY A 35 -11.52 -5.60 -9.73
N GLY A 36 -10.82 -4.58 -9.25
CA GLY A 36 -9.42 -4.69 -8.86
C GLY A 36 -8.48 -4.83 -10.04
N ILE A 37 -7.19 -5.00 -9.77
CA ILE A 37 -6.17 -5.19 -10.81
C ILE A 37 -5.67 -6.62 -10.83
N PHE A 38 -5.20 -7.08 -12.00
CA PHE A 38 -4.54 -8.36 -12.20
C PHE A 38 -3.14 -8.36 -11.57
N TRP A 39 -2.64 -9.55 -11.20
CA TRP A 39 -1.27 -9.71 -10.72
C TRP A 39 -0.24 -9.36 -11.79
N SER A 40 -0.40 -9.90 -12.99
CA SER A 40 0.50 -9.60 -14.11
C SER A 40 -0.19 -9.65 -15.47
N LEU A 41 0.42 -8.96 -16.43
CA LEU A 41 0.00 -8.90 -17.82
C LEU A 41 1.11 -9.37 -18.73
N ASN A 42 0.74 -9.80 -19.95
CA ASN A 42 1.65 -9.92 -21.05
C ASN A 42 2.06 -8.52 -21.56
N TYR A 43 3.13 -8.45 -22.36
CA TYR A 43 3.63 -7.19 -22.91
C TYR A 43 2.62 -6.44 -23.81
N ASP A 44 1.64 -7.15 -24.35
CA ASP A 44 0.55 -6.60 -25.18
C ASP A 44 -0.67 -6.13 -24.37
N GLY A 45 -0.58 -6.16 -23.02
CA GLY A 45 -1.65 -5.75 -22.13
C GLY A 45 -2.72 -6.82 -21.85
N THR A 46 -2.59 -8.03 -22.41
CA THR A 46 -3.50 -9.13 -22.09
C THR A 46 -3.20 -9.74 -20.72
N PRO A 47 -4.21 -10.13 -19.92
CA PRO A 47 -3.97 -10.73 -18.60
C PRO A 47 -3.14 -12.01 -18.70
N LEU A 48 -2.05 -12.10 -17.92
CA LEU A 48 -1.22 -13.31 -17.79
C LEU A 48 -1.59 -14.07 -16.53
N ASP A 49 -1.57 -13.39 -15.39
CA ASP A 49 -1.99 -13.94 -14.11
C ASP A 49 -3.10 -13.07 -13.53
N THR A 50 -4.27 -13.67 -13.36
CA THR A 50 -5.49 -12.95 -12.96
C THR A 50 -5.74 -12.92 -11.47
N THR A 51 -4.87 -13.54 -10.65
CA THR A 51 -4.99 -13.49 -9.19
C THR A 51 -4.94 -12.05 -8.68
N LYS A 52 -5.47 -11.84 -7.49
CA LYS A 52 -5.53 -10.54 -6.84
C LYS A 52 -4.68 -10.56 -5.58
N HIS A 53 -3.87 -9.56 -5.40
CA HIS A 53 -3.12 -9.36 -4.16
C HIS A 53 -3.44 -7.99 -3.60
N THR A 54 -3.66 -7.91 -2.29
CA THR A 54 -3.93 -6.63 -1.60
C THR A 54 -2.82 -5.62 -1.85
N TYR A 55 -1.59 -6.08 -1.80
CA TYR A 55 -0.39 -5.33 -2.15
C TYR A 55 -0.49 -4.61 -3.51
N ASN A 56 -0.86 -5.34 -4.57
CA ASN A 56 -1.01 -4.75 -5.92
C ASN A 56 -2.13 -3.72 -6.00
N GLN A 57 -3.27 -4.00 -5.34
CA GLN A 57 -4.38 -3.04 -5.29
C GLN A 57 -3.92 -1.74 -4.62
N ALA A 58 -3.13 -1.84 -3.56
CA ALA A 58 -2.58 -0.69 -2.84
C ALA A 58 -1.66 0.15 -3.73
N PHE A 59 -0.69 -0.46 -4.41
CA PHE A 59 0.18 0.28 -5.34
C PHE A 59 -0.57 0.98 -6.46
N CYS A 60 -1.66 0.37 -6.94
CA CYS A 60 -2.49 1.03 -7.94
C CYS A 60 -3.20 2.28 -7.36
N ILE A 61 -3.69 2.23 -6.11
CA ILE A 61 -4.24 3.41 -5.42
C ILE A 61 -3.17 4.50 -5.30
N TYR A 62 -1.94 4.12 -4.92
CA TYR A 62 -0.82 5.06 -4.81
C TYR A 62 -0.55 5.78 -6.13
N ALA A 63 -0.41 5.02 -7.23
CA ALA A 63 -0.16 5.57 -8.56
C ALA A 63 -1.31 6.49 -9.05
N LEU A 64 -2.57 6.06 -8.86
CA LEU A 64 -3.74 6.84 -9.25
C LEU A 64 -3.89 8.13 -8.44
N SER A 65 -3.57 8.09 -7.14
CA SER A 65 -3.61 9.27 -6.26
C SER A 65 -2.54 10.28 -6.65
N SER A 66 -1.33 9.81 -6.95
CA SER A 66 -0.23 10.67 -7.43
C SER A 66 -0.52 11.25 -8.82
N TYR A 67 -1.12 10.46 -9.72
CA TYR A 67 -1.54 10.96 -11.02
C TYR A 67 -2.66 12.01 -10.91
N TYR A 68 -3.64 11.79 -10.03
CA TYR A 68 -4.68 12.77 -9.73
C TYR A 68 -4.09 14.08 -9.23
N ASP A 69 -3.12 14.05 -8.35
CA ASP A 69 -2.45 15.24 -7.82
C ASP A 69 -1.77 16.04 -8.94
N ALA A 70 -1.10 15.35 -9.87
CA ALA A 70 -0.40 15.98 -10.97
C ALA A 70 -1.31 16.48 -12.09
N ALA A 71 -2.35 15.71 -12.46
CA ALA A 71 -3.17 15.94 -13.64
C ALA A 71 -4.56 16.55 -13.34
N GLY A 72 -5.03 16.46 -12.09
CA GLY A 72 -6.40 16.83 -11.72
C GLY A 72 -7.48 15.91 -12.31
N ASP A 73 -7.11 14.69 -12.75
CA ASP A 73 -8.01 13.75 -13.41
C ASP A 73 -8.93 13.05 -12.40
N LYS A 74 -10.21 13.41 -12.44
CA LYS A 74 -11.22 12.88 -11.52
C LYS A 74 -11.53 11.40 -11.74
N GLU A 75 -11.40 10.90 -12.98
CA GLU A 75 -11.60 9.48 -13.27
C GLU A 75 -10.53 8.63 -12.58
N ALA A 76 -9.29 9.09 -12.54
CA ALA A 76 -8.22 8.45 -11.79
C ALA A 76 -8.54 8.38 -10.28
N LEU A 77 -9.06 9.46 -9.72
CA LEU A 77 -9.46 9.49 -8.31
C LEU A 77 -10.65 8.57 -8.01
N GLU A 78 -11.66 8.53 -8.87
CA GLU A 78 -12.80 7.62 -8.75
C GLU A 78 -12.34 6.16 -8.79
N LEU A 79 -11.38 5.84 -9.65
CA LEU A 79 -10.77 4.52 -9.74
C LEU A 79 -9.98 4.18 -8.48
N ALA A 80 -9.21 5.13 -7.92
CA ALA A 80 -8.53 4.94 -6.65
C ALA A 80 -9.50 4.61 -5.50
N PHE A 81 -10.63 5.32 -5.40
CA PHE A 81 -11.66 5.01 -4.42
C PHE A 81 -12.36 3.67 -4.66
N SER A 82 -12.53 3.25 -5.91
CA SER A 82 -13.08 1.94 -6.20
C SER A 82 -12.18 0.81 -5.68
N LEU A 83 -10.86 0.97 -5.83
CA LEU A 83 -9.87 0.04 -5.29
C LEU A 83 -9.80 0.09 -3.76
N PHE A 84 -9.87 1.28 -3.15
CA PHE A 84 -10.01 1.45 -1.71
C PHE A 84 -11.22 0.65 -1.18
N ASP A 85 -12.37 0.78 -1.81
CA ASP A 85 -13.57 0.05 -1.45
C ASP A 85 -13.42 -1.47 -1.62
N ILE A 86 -12.67 -1.93 -2.62
CA ILE A 86 -12.36 -3.36 -2.82
C ILE A 86 -11.48 -3.87 -1.67
N ILE A 87 -10.41 -3.17 -1.33
CA ILE A 87 -9.53 -3.56 -0.22
C ILE A 87 -10.33 -3.65 1.08
N GLU A 88 -11.09 -2.61 1.40
CA GLU A 88 -11.83 -2.56 2.67
C GLU A 88 -12.98 -3.57 2.77
N LYS A 89 -13.55 -4.00 1.66
CA LYS A 89 -14.70 -4.92 1.66
C LYS A 89 -14.35 -6.37 1.37
N ARG A 90 -13.22 -6.63 0.70
CA ARG A 90 -12.89 -7.97 0.18
C ARG A 90 -11.53 -8.48 0.64
N CYS A 91 -10.60 -7.57 0.96
CA CYS A 91 -9.23 -7.91 1.30
C CYS A 91 -8.91 -7.69 2.79
N THR A 92 -9.91 -7.47 3.62
CA THR A 92 -9.77 -7.14 5.04
C THR A 92 -10.61 -8.10 5.87
N ASP A 93 -10.08 -8.54 6.99
CA ASP A 93 -10.85 -9.17 8.06
C ASP A 93 -11.00 -8.22 9.27
N GLU A 94 -11.44 -8.75 10.43
CA GLU A 94 -11.67 -7.92 11.62
C GLU A 94 -10.39 -7.31 12.20
N ILE A 95 -9.22 -7.90 11.92
CA ILE A 95 -7.97 -7.55 12.58
C ILE A 95 -6.83 -7.12 11.63
N GLY A 96 -6.96 -7.34 10.31
CA GLY A 96 -5.88 -7.02 9.38
C GLY A 96 -6.27 -7.13 7.90
N TYR A 97 -5.27 -6.98 7.04
CA TYR A 97 -5.37 -7.20 5.61
C TYR A 97 -4.96 -8.62 5.26
N LEU A 98 -5.70 -9.24 4.36
CA LEU A 98 -5.42 -10.54 3.79
C LEU A 98 -4.54 -10.38 2.54
N GLU A 99 -3.75 -11.38 2.20
CA GLU A 99 -2.70 -11.28 1.20
C GLU A 99 -3.17 -11.50 -0.23
N ALA A 100 -3.75 -12.69 -0.52
CA ALA A 100 -3.95 -13.21 -1.87
C ALA A 100 -5.34 -13.78 -2.10
N PHE A 101 -5.81 -13.62 -3.34
CA PHE A 101 -7.15 -14.05 -3.75
C PHE A 101 -7.13 -14.58 -5.18
N THR A 102 -8.09 -15.45 -5.49
CA THR A 102 -8.46 -15.77 -6.87
C THR A 102 -8.97 -14.53 -7.60
N ARG A 103 -9.17 -14.63 -8.92
CA ARG A 103 -9.70 -13.52 -9.72
C ARG A 103 -11.01 -12.95 -9.20
N ASP A 104 -11.90 -13.80 -8.66
CA ASP A 104 -13.21 -13.44 -8.10
C ASP A 104 -13.18 -13.12 -6.59
N PHE A 105 -11.96 -12.88 -6.04
CA PHE A 105 -11.71 -12.53 -4.64
C PHE A 105 -12.09 -13.62 -3.62
N LYS A 106 -11.91 -14.90 -3.94
CA LYS A 106 -11.88 -15.96 -2.94
C LYS A 106 -10.46 -16.11 -2.38
N PRO A 107 -10.28 -16.57 -1.13
CA PRO A 107 -8.95 -16.79 -0.56
C PRO A 107 -8.08 -17.69 -1.47
N GLU A 108 -6.82 -17.30 -1.65
CA GLU A 108 -5.81 -18.01 -2.43
C GLU A 108 -4.49 -18.07 -1.64
N SER A 109 -3.60 -18.98 -2.05
CA SER A 109 -2.27 -19.12 -1.45
C SER A 109 -1.40 -17.89 -1.72
N ASN A 110 -0.67 -17.44 -0.70
CA ASN A 110 0.28 -16.33 -0.81
C ASN A 110 1.69 -16.75 -1.28
N GLU A 111 1.82 -17.85 -2.02
CA GLU A 111 3.13 -18.37 -2.46
C GLU A 111 3.94 -17.35 -3.28
N LYS A 112 3.27 -16.47 -4.03
CA LYS A 112 3.91 -15.49 -4.92
C LYS A 112 4.65 -14.37 -4.19
N LEU A 113 4.19 -14.01 -2.98
CA LEU A 113 4.83 -13.05 -2.09
C LEU A 113 5.58 -13.74 -0.94
N SER A 114 5.66 -15.08 -0.98
CA SER A 114 6.41 -15.85 0.00
C SER A 114 7.91 -15.68 -0.23
N GLU A 115 8.56 -14.94 0.62
CA GLU A 115 10.01 -14.94 0.70
C GLU A 115 10.48 -16.18 1.48
N ASN A 116 11.51 -16.84 0.99
CA ASN A 116 12.11 -18.01 1.63
C ASN A 116 11.13 -19.19 1.90
N GLY A 117 10.03 -19.28 1.15
CA GLY A 117 9.05 -20.36 1.30
C GLY A 117 8.14 -20.22 2.52
N VAL A 118 8.09 -19.06 3.16
CA VAL A 118 7.20 -18.80 4.31
C VAL A 118 5.81 -18.43 3.79
N LEU A 119 4.82 -19.25 4.10
CA LEU A 119 3.42 -18.93 3.86
C LEU A 119 2.86 -18.22 5.08
N ALA A 120 2.48 -16.96 4.92
CA ALA A 120 1.89 -16.15 5.97
C ALA A 120 0.45 -15.75 5.60
N ASP A 121 -0.42 -15.72 6.60
CA ASP A 121 -1.78 -15.21 6.42
C ASP A 121 -1.81 -13.68 6.35
N LYS A 122 -0.88 -13.04 7.06
CA LYS A 122 -0.68 -11.59 7.07
C LYS A 122 0.81 -11.25 7.07
N THR A 123 1.17 -10.17 6.38
CA THR A 123 2.54 -9.66 6.38
C THR A 123 2.58 -8.18 6.77
N MET A 124 3.69 -7.77 7.39
CA MET A 124 3.92 -6.35 7.62
C MET A 124 4.04 -5.60 6.29
N ASN A 125 4.60 -6.23 5.26
CA ASN A 125 4.78 -5.63 3.94
C ASN A 125 3.45 -5.20 3.31
N THR A 126 2.44 -6.06 3.30
CA THR A 126 1.09 -5.69 2.81
C THR A 126 0.47 -4.58 3.66
N LEU A 127 0.55 -4.66 5.00
CA LEU A 127 0.04 -3.61 5.89
C LEU A 127 0.72 -2.25 5.60
N LEU A 128 2.04 -2.26 5.42
CA LEU A 128 2.85 -1.07 5.15
C LEU A 128 2.46 -0.41 3.82
N HIS A 129 2.33 -1.16 2.75
CA HIS A 129 2.01 -0.60 1.45
C HIS A 129 0.54 -0.19 1.28
N VAL A 130 -0.38 -0.81 2.02
CA VAL A 130 -1.75 -0.27 2.17
C VAL A 130 -1.71 1.08 2.90
N PHE A 131 -0.90 1.19 3.95
CA PHE A 131 -0.70 2.46 4.65
C PHE A 131 -0.12 3.55 3.75
N GLU A 132 0.93 3.23 3.00
CA GLU A 132 1.55 4.14 2.01
C GLU A 132 0.53 4.67 1.01
N ALA A 133 -0.22 3.76 0.38
CA ALA A 133 -1.23 4.10 -0.60
C ALA A 133 -2.35 4.98 -0.02
N TYR A 134 -2.80 4.66 1.18
CA TYR A 134 -3.83 5.43 1.87
C TYR A 134 -3.32 6.78 2.36
N THR A 135 -2.05 6.88 2.71
CA THR A 135 -1.40 8.16 3.04
C THR A 135 -1.47 9.11 1.84
N GLU A 136 -1.13 8.62 0.65
CA GLU A 136 -1.18 9.42 -0.57
C GLU A 136 -2.63 9.78 -0.95
N LEU A 137 -3.56 8.83 -0.90
CA LEU A 137 -4.98 9.08 -1.16
C LEU A 137 -5.56 10.10 -0.15
N TYR A 138 -5.19 10.00 1.14
CA TYR A 138 -5.62 10.96 2.15
C TYR A 138 -4.96 12.32 1.94
N ARG A 139 -3.69 12.37 1.55
CA ARG A 139 -2.96 13.62 1.28
C ARG A 139 -3.72 14.47 0.27
N VAL A 140 -4.14 13.88 -0.84
CA VAL A 140 -4.78 14.58 -1.96
C VAL A 140 -6.27 14.83 -1.77
N THR A 141 -6.95 14.11 -0.86
CA THR A 141 -8.42 14.20 -0.73
C THR A 141 -8.91 14.68 0.63
N LYS A 142 -8.12 14.47 1.69
CA LYS A 142 -8.54 14.64 3.09
C LYS A 142 -9.83 13.89 3.44
N ASN A 143 -10.07 12.75 2.80
CA ASN A 143 -11.27 11.95 3.00
C ASN A 143 -11.28 11.30 4.40
N GLU A 144 -12.34 11.55 5.18
CA GLU A 144 -12.45 11.06 6.58
C GLU A 144 -12.40 9.54 6.72
N LYS A 145 -12.92 8.77 5.75
CA LYS A 145 -12.87 7.30 5.81
C LYS A 145 -11.44 6.80 5.67
N VAL A 146 -10.70 7.38 4.73
CA VAL A 146 -9.28 7.07 4.52
C VAL A 146 -8.47 7.45 5.75
N GLY A 147 -8.70 8.64 6.32
CA GLY A 147 -8.04 9.08 7.56
C GLY A 147 -8.29 8.14 8.75
N LYS A 148 -9.53 7.66 8.92
CA LYS A 148 -9.85 6.66 9.94
C LYS A 148 -9.12 5.33 9.73
N ARG A 149 -8.94 4.90 8.48
CA ARG A 149 -8.17 3.69 8.18
C ARG A 149 -6.68 3.88 8.43
N LEU A 150 -6.11 5.05 8.11
CA LEU A 150 -4.72 5.35 8.47
C LEU A 150 -4.49 5.24 9.97
N MET A 151 -5.36 5.82 10.78
CA MET A 151 -5.29 5.70 12.24
C MET A 151 -5.37 4.25 12.71
N TRP A 152 -6.28 3.47 12.15
CA TRP A 152 -6.41 2.05 12.47
C TRP A 152 -5.17 1.24 12.08
N ILE A 153 -4.56 1.53 10.92
CA ILE A 153 -3.33 0.87 10.50
C ILE A 153 -2.17 1.21 11.44
N MET A 154 -2.03 2.47 11.85
CA MET A 154 -1.02 2.88 12.83
C MET A 154 -1.21 2.18 14.17
N ASP A 155 -2.46 2.06 14.64
CA ASP A 155 -2.78 1.33 15.86
C ASP A 155 -2.42 -0.16 15.71
N THR A 156 -2.79 -0.80 14.61
CA THR A 156 -2.46 -2.20 14.30
C THR A 156 -0.95 -2.41 14.24
N PHE A 157 -0.23 -1.48 13.59
CA PHE A 157 1.23 -1.56 13.49
C PHE A 157 1.87 -1.50 14.87
N ALA A 158 1.51 -0.52 15.68
CA ALA A 158 2.07 -0.34 17.03
C ALA A 158 1.75 -1.52 17.97
N ASP A 159 0.55 -2.10 17.86
CA ASP A 159 0.04 -3.08 18.80
C ASP A 159 0.33 -4.53 18.36
N LYS A 160 0.56 -4.81 17.07
CA LYS A 160 0.68 -6.16 16.49
C LYS A 160 1.98 -6.43 15.74
N VAL A 161 2.53 -5.41 15.08
CA VAL A 161 3.70 -5.56 14.19
C VAL A 161 4.99 -5.15 14.88
N TYR A 162 4.98 -4.02 15.57
CA TYR A 162 6.14 -3.56 16.31
C TYR A 162 6.39 -4.41 17.56
N ASN A 163 7.65 -4.86 17.74
CA ASN A 163 8.10 -5.59 18.90
C ASN A 163 8.96 -4.67 19.81
N PRO A 164 8.43 -4.20 20.94
CA PRO A 164 9.13 -3.24 21.79
C PRO A 164 10.33 -3.85 22.55
N VAL A 165 10.42 -5.18 22.64
CA VAL A 165 11.56 -5.86 23.30
C VAL A 165 12.74 -5.95 22.33
N LYS A 166 12.45 -6.24 21.05
CA LYS A 166 13.48 -6.34 20.01
C LYS A 166 13.76 -4.99 19.35
N GLN A 167 12.92 -3.98 19.59
CA GLN A 167 12.96 -2.64 18.99
C GLN A 167 12.96 -2.66 17.46
N ARG A 168 12.21 -3.59 16.87
CA ARG A 168 12.05 -3.80 15.44
C ARG A 168 10.64 -4.25 15.10
N GLN A 169 10.31 -4.33 13.82
CA GLN A 169 9.07 -4.95 13.38
C GLN A 169 9.21 -6.45 13.19
N GLU A 170 8.14 -7.19 13.43
CA GLU A 170 7.97 -8.57 13.00
C GLU A 170 7.41 -8.60 11.58
N VAL A 171 7.69 -9.66 10.81
CA VAL A 171 7.50 -9.65 9.34
C VAL A 171 6.34 -10.52 8.89
N PHE A 172 6.24 -11.75 9.38
CA PHE A 172 5.29 -12.76 8.94
C PHE A 172 4.41 -13.23 10.09
N PHE A 173 3.11 -13.30 9.84
CA PHE A 173 2.11 -13.61 10.86
C PHE A 173 1.12 -14.67 10.38
N ASP A 174 0.58 -15.41 11.35
CA ASP A 174 -0.63 -16.22 11.14
C ASP A 174 -1.89 -15.31 11.08
N ALA A 175 -3.07 -15.94 10.98
CA ALA A 175 -4.35 -15.24 10.91
C ALA A 175 -4.61 -14.33 12.11
N ASP A 176 -4.07 -14.66 13.29
CA ASP A 176 -4.28 -13.95 14.56
C ASP A 176 -3.17 -12.92 14.90
N TYR A 177 -2.26 -12.63 13.96
CA TYR A 177 -1.05 -11.82 14.16
C TYR A 177 -0.02 -12.42 15.13
N ASN A 178 0.03 -13.75 15.29
CA ASN A 178 1.18 -14.36 15.95
C ASN A 178 2.34 -14.45 14.97
N THR A 179 3.54 -14.03 15.39
CA THR A 179 4.75 -14.12 14.58
C THR A 179 5.10 -15.58 14.31
N ILE A 180 5.23 -15.96 13.03
CA ILE A 180 5.52 -17.34 12.61
C ILE A 180 6.99 -17.59 12.28
N LEU A 181 7.78 -16.54 12.12
CA LEU A 181 9.20 -16.63 11.83
C LEU A 181 9.94 -15.47 12.50
N ASP A 182 11.01 -15.78 13.24
CA ASP A 182 11.93 -14.77 13.77
C ASP A 182 12.88 -14.30 12.66
N LEU A 183 12.47 -13.26 11.95
CA LEU A 183 13.21 -12.66 10.85
C LEU A 183 13.31 -11.15 11.08
N HIS A 184 14.48 -10.58 10.80
CA HIS A 184 14.73 -9.15 10.83
C HIS A 184 15.00 -8.64 9.41
N SER A 185 14.26 -7.64 8.99
CA SER A 185 14.44 -6.98 7.70
C SER A 185 14.83 -5.51 7.89
N TYR A 186 16.11 -5.25 7.93
CA TYR A 186 16.67 -3.89 8.12
C TYR A 186 16.14 -2.88 7.09
N GLY A 187 16.01 -3.31 5.83
CA GLY A 187 15.48 -2.46 4.77
C GLY A 187 14.04 -2.04 5.03
N HIS A 188 13.20 -2.98 5.45
CA HIS A 188 11.82 -2.68 5.78
C HIS A 188 11.67 -1.85 7.07
N ASP A 189 12.57 -2.01 8.05
CA ASP A 189 12.53 -1.17 9.26
C ASP A 189 12.74 0.30 8.90
N ILE A 190 13.74 0.61 8.07
CA ILE A 190 13.98 1.98 7.58
C ILE A 190 12.82 2.50 6.72
N GLU A 191 12.31 1.67 5.82
CA GLU A 191 11.17 2.01 4.96
C GLU A 191 9.92 2.30 5.79
N THR A 192 9.61 1.43 6.76
CA THR A 192 8.48 1.64 7.67
C THR A 192 8.61 2.91 8.49
N ALA A 193 9.80 3.18 9.03
CA ALA A 193 10.05 4.40 9.81
C ALA A 193 9.74 5.64 8.98
N TRP A 194 10.25 5.69 7.74
CA TRP A 194 10.02 6.82 6.84
C TRP A 194 8.54 6.95 6.44
N LEU A 195 7.88 5.86 6.06
CA LEU A 195 6.47 5.89 5.64
C LEU A 195 5.54 6.25 6.80
N MET A 196 5.80 5.76 8.01
CA MET A 196 5.02 6.11 9.20
C MET A 196 5.16 7.58 9.58
N ASP A 197 6.38 8.13 9.57
CA ASP A 197 6.62 9.55 9.81
C ASP A 197 5.89 10.41 8.75
N ARG A 198 5.94 10.01 7.49
CA ARG A 198 5.20 10.66 6.41
C ARG A 198 3.68 10.62 6.64
N GLY A 199 3.15 9.47 7.04
CA GLY A 199 1.72 9.30 7.32
C GLY A 199 1.25 10.14 8.51
N VAL A 200 2.06 10.22 9.57
CA VAL A 200 1.80 11.08 10.74
C VAL A 200 1.76 12.55 10.34
N GLU A 201 2.73 13.00 9.54
CA GLU A 201 2.76 14.38 9.02
C GLU A 201 1.51 14.70 8.20
N VAL A 202 1.14 13.82 7.26
CA VAL A 202 -0.02 14.00 6.37
C VAL A 202 -1.34 13.96 7.15
N LEU A 203 -1.45 13.12 8.18
CA LEU A 203 -2.62 13.02 9.05
C LEU A 203 -2.77 14.29 9.92
N GLY A 204 -1.67 14.79 10.48
CA GLY A 204 -1.64 16.00 11.31
C GLY A 204 -2.24 15.83 12.71
N GLU A 205 -2.41 14.59 13.18
CA GLU A 205 -2.99 14.27 14.48
C GLU A 205 -1.90 14.06 15.54
N LYS A 206 -1.78 15.00 16.48
CA LYS A 206 -0.73 15.00 17.52
C LYS A 206 -0.66 13.68 18.32
N LYS A 207 -1.80 13.05 18.58
CA LYS A 207 -1.87 11.75 19.26
C LYS A 207 -1.06 10.67 18.52
N TYR A 208 -1.11 10.67 17.20
CA TYR A 208 -0.38 9.68 16.37
C TYR A 208 1.09 10.05 16.20
N GLU A 209 1.42 11.33 16.19
CA GLU A 209 2.82 11.79 16.30
C GLU A 209 3.45 11.28 17.60
N GLU A 210 2.80 11.49 18.75
CA GLU A 210 3.28 11.02 20.05
C GLU A 210 3.37 9.49 20.16
N LYS A 211 2.46 8.73 19.50
CA LYS A 211 2.44 7.28 19.49
C LYS A 211 3.53 6.69 18.58
N MET A 212 3.67 7.21 17.37
CA MET A 212 4.53 6.60 16.34
C MET A 212 5.99 7.05 16.40
N THR A 213 6.29 8.27 16.80
CA THR A 213 7.67 8.79 16.86
C THR A 213 8.64 7.94 17.69
N PRO A 214 8.29 7.37 18.84
CA PRO A 214 9.19 6.45 19.55
C PRO A 214 9.48 5.18 18.74
N ILE A 215 8.47 4.63 18.08
CA ILE A 215 8.56 3.41 17.26
C ILE A 215 9.48 3.65 16.05
N THR A 216 9.26 4.75 15.31
CA THR A 216 10.08 5.07 14.13
C THR A 216 11.53 5.34 14.48
N LYS A 217 11.79 5.91 15.66
CA LYS A 217 13.15 6.04 16.19
C LYS A 217 13.81 4.71 16.50
N ASP A 218 13.10 3.78 17.12
CA ASP A 218 13.62 2.44 17.40
C ASP A 218 13.97 1.71 16.10
N LEU A 219 13.09 1.78 15.08
CA LEU A 219 13.32 1.16 13.77
C LEU A 219 14.53 1.75 13.01
N THR A 220 15.00 2.93 13.39
CA THR A 220 16.15 3.60 12.75
C THR A 220 17.44 3.56 13.58
N ALA A 221 17.40 2.96 14.77
CA ALA A 221 18.49 3.05 15.73
C ALA A 221 19.61 2.01 15.54
N GLU A 222 19.47 1.02 14.66
CA GLU A 222 20.44 -0.06 14.41
C GLU A 222 21.31 0.18 13.16
#